data_93ef47b4720215edf228716cfdd43288
#
_entry.id   93ef47b4720215edf228716cfdd43288
#
_cell.length_a   1.000
_cell.length_b   1.000
_cell.length_c   1.000
_cell.angle_alpha   90.00
_cell.angle_beta   90.00
_cell.angle_gamma   90.00
#
_symmetry.space_group_name_H-M   'P 1'
#
loop_
_entity.id
_entity.type
_entity.pdbx_description
1 polymer ?
#
loop_
_entity_poly.entity_id
_entity_poly.type
_entity_poly.pdbx_seq_one_letter_code
_entity_poly.pdbx_strand_id
1 'polypeptide(L)'
;MRCRAGVSAALGAALTLLLLLLRCDPVAAAALRGSPKGGNERPIIGILSQECHFKKFHQFGSSYIAASYVKFLESAGARVVPIRLNLADEEYDKLFHSINGVLFPGGGVDLRTSKYAKVAKIFYQKALEANDKGDYFPVWGTCLGHEELTYLTSGEILLVNTNTDGFSFPLNFTSAAKNSRLFKNFPDDILHAFATEPLTSNFHMWSISMQNFTKNEKLRNFYKVLTTNTADKLEFISTMEVCLLQHTNTPFMVSSGIQRKMPMSGRTHQAFHIPHWL
;
A
#
# COMPACT_ATOMS: atom_id res chain seq x y z
N MET A 1 4.07 55.06 55.67
CA MET A 1 5.27 54.21 55.75
C MET A 1 4.89 52.78 55.33
N ARG A 2 5.56 52.21 54.33
CA ARG A 2 5.57 50.82 53.91
C ARG A 2 4.28 50.20 53.33
N CYS A 3 4.21 50.14 51.99
CA CYS A 3 3.69 49.05 51.19
C CYS A 3 4.20 49.18 49.75
N ARG A 4 5.44 48.77 49.48
CA ARG A 4 6.05 48.61 48.15
C ARG A 4 7.04 47.44 48.16
N ALA A 5 6.55 46.20 48.31
CA ALA A 5 7.39 45.05 48.17
C ALA A 5 6.71 43.79 47.56
N GLY A 6 5.43 43.87 47.17
CA GLY A 6 4.68 42.69 46.70
C GLY A 6 4.58 42.48 45.18
N VAL A 7 4.84 43.52 44.37
CA VAL A 7 4.56 43.48 42.95
C VAL A 7 5.74 42.98 42.09
N SER A 8 6.98 43.12 42.61
CA SER A 8 8.19 42.75 41.85
C SER A 8 8.44 41.26 41.80
N ALA A 9 8.04 40.49 42.83
CA ALA A 9 8.26 39.03 42.88
C ALA A 9 7.27 38.24 41.96
N ALA A 10 6.04 38.74 41.82
CA ALA A 10 5.04 38.11 40.98
C ALA A 10 5.32 38.28 39.47
N LEU A 11 5.90 39.43 39.06
CA LEU A 11 6.30 39.61 37.63
C LEU A 11 7.52 38.74 37.25
N GLY A 12 8.46 38.53 38.17
CA GLY A 12 9.62 37.68 37.91
C GLY A 12 9.27 36.21 37.75
N ALA A 13 8.32 35.69 38.52
CA ALA A 13 7.85 34.32 38.44
C ALA A 13 7.03 34.05 37.15
N ALA A 14 6.23 35.02 36.73
CA ALA A 14 5.44 34.93 35.47
C ALA A 14 6.34 34.98 34.23
N LEU A 15 7.40 35.78 34.24
CA LEU A 15 8.35 35.88 33.11
C LEU A 15 9.24 34.64 33.01
N THR A 16 9.65 34.02 34.12
CA THR A 16 10.42 32.77 34.13
C THR A 16 9.54 31.58 33.67
N LEU A 17 8.27 31.52 34.02
CA LEU A 17 7.33 30.51 33.57
C LEU A 17 7.06 30.63 32.05
N LEU A 18 6.91 31.87 31.55
CA LEU A 18 6.76 32.13 30.12
C LEU A 18 8.00 31.77 29.31
N LEU A 19 9.20 32.01 29.84
CA LEU A 19 10.47 31.63 29.22
C LEU A 19 10.72 30.10 29.26
N LEU A 20 10.18 29.37 30.24
CA LEU A 20 10.19 27.93 30.31
C LEU A 20 9.20 27.29 29.32
N LEU A 21 8.06 27.93 29.05
CA LEU A 21 7.10 27.49 28.04
C LEU A 21 7.55 27.79 26.60
N LEU A 22 8.49 28.72 26.42
CA LEU A 22 9.10 29.04 25.11
C LEU A 22 10.37 28.22 24.80
N ARG A 23 10.82 27.38 25.71
CA ARG A 23 11.82 26.34 25.40
C ARG A 23 11.13 25.15 24.74
N CYS A 24 10.66 25.37 23.52
CA CYS A 24 10.46 24.30 22.59
C CYS A 24 11.83 23.66 22.38
N ASP A 25 12.06 22.46 22.90
CA ASP A 25 13.32 21.77 22.77
C ASP A 25 13.70 21.70 21.29
N PRO A 26 14.83 22.27 20.87
CA PRO A 26 15.25 22.20 19.46
C PRO A 26 15.45 20.75 18.99
N VAL A 27 15.58 19.79 19.93
CA VAL A 27 15.65 18.36 19.65
C VAL A 27 14.29 17.81 19.18
N ALA A 28 13.17 18.25 19.77
CA ALA A 28 11.84 17.85 19.31
C ALA A 28 11.49 18.49 17.95
N ALA A 29 11.91 19.73 17.69
CA ALA A 29 11.76 20.39 16.39
C ALA A 29 12.71 19.80 15.32
N ALA A 30 13.86 19.27 15.70
CA ALA A 30 14.80 18.58 14.80
C ALA A 30 14.30 17.17 14.43
N ALA A 31 13.63 16.47 15.34
CA ALA A 31 13.00 15.18 15.05
C ALA A 31 11.86 15.27 14.02
N LEU A 32 11.22 16.44 13.89
CA LEU A 32 10.21 16.72 12.86
C LEU A 32 10.79 17.23 11.54
N ARG A 33 12.11 17.51 11.47
CA ARG A 33 12.81 18.00 10.27
C ARG A 33 13.78 17.02 9.64
N GLY A 34 13.79 15.78 10.07
CA GLY A 34 14.68 14.75 9.56
C GLY A 34 14.09 13.93 8.44
N SER A 35 13.55 14.53 7.36
CA SER A 35 13.42 13.82 6.09
C SER A 35 14.82 13.53 5.55
N PRO A 36 15.14 12.28 5.16
CA PRO A 36 16.39 11.99 4.48
C PRO A 36 16.47 12.86 3.22
N LYS A 37 17.60 13.50 3.00
CA LYS A 37 17.87 14.31 1.82
C LYS A 37 17.49 13.54 0.55
N GLY A 38 16.46 13.99 -0.17
CA GLY A 38 16.13 13.54 -1.51
C GLY A 38 14.83 12.78 -1.73
N GLY A 39 13.99 12.56 -0.72
CA GLY A 39 12.66 11.94 -0.91
C GLY A 39 11.59 12.91 -1.41
N ASN A 40 10.70 12.45 -2.29
CA ASN A 40 9.52 13.20 -2.68
C ASN A 40 8.46 13.11 -1.57
N GLU A 41 8.25 14.19 -0.81
CA GLU A 41 7.31 14.24 0.32
C GLU A 41 5.83 14.16 -0.11
N ARG A 42 5.53 14.34 -1.39
CA ARG A 42 4.18 14.31 -1.97
C ARG A 42 4.15 13.54 -3.28
N PRO A 43 4.45 12.22 -3.25
CA PRO A 43 4.52 11.42 -4.47
C PRO A 43 3.19 11.40 -5.20
N ILE A 44 3.26 11.31 -6.52
CA ILE A 44 2.09 11.12 -7.39
C ILE A 44 1.99 9.64 -7.71
N ILE A 45 0.88 9.01 -7.33
CA ILE A 45 0.63 7.58 -7.56
C ILE A 45 -0.48 7.41 -8.58
N GLY A 46 -0.19 6.68 -9.64
CA GLY A 46 -1.20 6.28 -10.60
C GLY A 46 -2.08 5.16 -10.03
N ILE A 47 -3.41 5.27 -10.15
CA ILE A 47 -4.32 4.15 -9.88
C ILE A 47 -4.89 3.67 -11.19
N LEU A 48 -4.68 2.39 -11.50
CA LEU A 48 -5.23 1.77 -12.68
C LEU A 48 -6.76 1.67 -12.56
N SER A 49 -7.49 2.20 -13.53
CA SER A 49 -8.94 2.01 -13.59
C SER A 49 -9.28 0.61 -14.10
N GLN A 50 -10.52 0.18 -13.91
CA GLN A 50 -11.01 -1.08 -14.42
C GLN A 50 -12.33 -0.89 -15.18
N GLU A 51 -12.69 -1.84 -16.04
CA GLU A 51 -13.95 -1.82 -16.77
C GLU A 51 -15.13 -1.85 -15.81
N CYS A 52 -16.15 -1.06 -16.13
CA CYS A 52 -17.39 -1.03 -15.37
C CYS A 52 -18.39 -2.06 -15.95
N HIS A 53 -18.62 -3.15 -15.22
CA HIS A 53 -19.61 -4.17 -15.58
C HIS A 53 -20.97 -3.96 -14.91
N PHE A 54 -21.08 -2.96 -14.03
CA PHE A 54 -22.32 -2.64 -13.33
C PHE A 54 -23.25 -1.82 -14.24
N LYS A 55 -24.31 -2.45 -14.79
CA LYS A 55 -25.26 -1.79 -15.71
C LYS A 55 -25.77 -0.43 -15.20
N LYS A 56 -26.00 -0.30 -13.89
CA LYS A 56 -26.48 0.94 -13.25
C LYS A 56 -25.48 2.10 -13.36
N PHE A 57 -24.19 1.81 -13.54
CA PHE A 57 -23.14 2.82 -13.60
C PHE A 57 -22.68 3.14 -15.02
N HIS A 58 -23.14 2.40 -16.04
CA HIS A 58 -22.76 2.65 -17.44
C HIS A 58 -23.11 4.07 -17.91
N GLN A 59 -24.14 4.68 -17.34
CA GLN A 59 -24.51 6.07 -17.63
C GLN A 59 -23.43 7.08 -17.17
N PHE A 60 -22.55 6.71 -16.25
CA PHE A 60 -21.48 7.57 -15.74
C PHE A 60 -20.13 7.32 -16.40
N GLY A 61 -19.96 6.18 -17.10
CA GLY A 61 -18.73 5.84 -17.81
C GLY A 61 -18.53 4.34 -17.98
N SER A 62 -17.50 4.01 -18.77
CA SER A 62 -17.12 2.62 -19.10
C SER A 62 -16.03 2.04 -18.17
N SER A 63 -15.46 2.87 -17.32
CA SER A 63 -14.43 2.46 -16.34
C SER A 63 -14.58 3.22 -15.03
N TYR A 64 -14.03 2.68 -13.95
CA TYR A 64 -14.10 3.30 -12.62
C TYR A 64 -12.86 2.99 -11.78
N ILE A 65 -12.67 3.77 -10.73
CA ILE A 65 -11.77 3.52 -9.62
C ILE A 65 -12.60 3.62 -8.34
N ALA A 66 -12.54 2.62 -7.46
CA ALA A 66 -13.21 2.69 -6.18
C ALA A 66 -12.55 3.77 -5.30
N ALA A 67 -13.37 4.66 -4.72
CA ALA A 67 -12.91 5.80 -3.94
C ALA A 67 -12.06 5.42 -2.72
N SER A 68 -12.19 4.19 -2.22
CA SER A 68 -11.38 3.68 -1.12
C SER A 68 -9.89 3.65 -1.44
N TYR A 69 -9.49 3.35 -2.68
CA TYR A 69 -8.08 3.36 -3.10
C TYR A 69 -7.52 4.78 -3.16
N VAL A 70 -8.31 5.72 -3.67
CA VAL A 70 -7.94 7.15 -3.68
C VAL A 70 -7.72 7.63 -2.26
N LYS A 71 -8.70 7.42 -1.37
CA LYS A 71 -8.61 7.81 0.04
C LYS A 71 -7.44 7.13 0.77
N PHE A 72 -7.16 5.88 0.47
CA PHE A 72 -6.04 5.14 1.04
C PHE A 72 -4.71 5.86 0.77
N LEU A 73 -4.43 6.21 -0.48
CA LEU A 73 -3.20 6.88 -0.88
C LEU A 73 -3.15 8.34 -0.42
N GLU A 74 -4.26 9.09 -0.55
CA GLU A 74 -4.30 10.49 -0.14
C GLU A 74 -4.19 10.66 1.39
N SER A 75 -4.74 9.74 2.17
CA SER A 75 -4.57 9.75 3.64
C SER A 75 -3.13 9.53 4.09
N ALA A 76 -2.30 8.95 3.22
CA ALA A 76 -0.85 8.81 3.42
C ALA A 76 -0.04 10.02 2.94
N GLY A 77 -0.69 11.04 2.39
CA GLY A 77 -0.03 12.24 1.87
C GLY A 77 0.35 12.19 0.39
N ALA A 78 0.06 11.09 -0.32
CA ALA A 78 0.27 11.01 -1.75
C ALA A 78 -0.75 11.86 -2.53
N ARG A 79 -0.45 12.17 -3.78
CA ARG A 79 -1.40 12.67 -4.78
C ARG A 79 -1.77 11.53 -5.72
N VAL A 80 -2.98 11.53 -6.24
CA VAL A 80 -3.49 10.43 -7.04
C VAL A 80 -3.84 10.87 -8.46
N VAL A 81 -3.50 10.05 -9.45
CA VAL A 81 -3.84 10.23 -10.86
C VAL A 81 -4.52 8.97 -11.39
N PRO A 82 -5.67 9.08 -12.07
CA PRO A 82 -6.31 7.94 -12.71
C PRO A 82 -5.56 7.51 -13.97
N ILE A 83 -5.23 6.22 -14.08
CA ILE A 83 -4.72 5.61 -15.30
C ILE A 83 -5.93 5.06 -16.07
N ARG A 84 -6.29 5.71 -17.17
CA ARG A 84 -7.43 5.32 -18.01
C ARG A 84 -7.08 4.12 -18.90
N LEU A 85 -8.11 3.35 -19.30
CA LEU A 85 -7.94 2.10 -20.06
C LEU A 85 -7.85 2.25 -21.59
N ASN A 86 -8.07 3.44 -22.12
CA ASN A 86 -8.19 3.67 -23.57
C ASN A 86 -7.30 4.85 -24.01
N LEU A 87 -6.07 4.90 -23.49
CA LEU A 87 -5.08 5.88 -23.93
C LEU A 87 -4.23 5.29 -25.06
N ALA A 88 -3.58 6.14 -25.84
CA ALA A 88 -2.54 5.73 -26.76
C ALA A 88 -1.24 5.38 -26.00
N ASP A 89 -0.36 4.58 -26.60
CA ASP A 89 0.87 4.14 -25.95
C ASP A 89 1.77 5.30 -25.54
N GLU A 90 1.82 6.36 -26.35
CA GLU A 90 2.59 7.59 -26.05
C GLU A 90 2.03 8.33 -24.83
N GLU A 91 0.71 8.23 -24.58
CA GLU A 91 0.08 8.84 -23.41
C GLU A 91 0.41 8.03 -22.13
N TYR A 92 0.44 6.68 -22.24
CA TYR A 92 0.92 5.84 -21.13
C TYR A 92 2.40 6.10 -20.82
N ASP A 93 3.23 6.33 -21.82
CA ASP A 93 4.63 6.73 -21.64
C ASP A 93 4.77 8.04 -20.87
N LYS A 94 4.07 9.08 -21.33
CA LYS A 94 4.06 10.40 -20.66
C LYS A 94 3.56 10.28 -19.22
N LEU A 95 2.50 9.50 -19.01
CA LEU A 95 1.94 9.29 -17.66
C LEU A 95 2.93 8.58 -16.77
N PHE A 96 3.56 7.50 -17.25
CA PHE A 96 4.56 6.75 -16.49
C PHE A 96 5.69 7.65 -15.98
N HIS A 97 6.26 8.49 -16.85
CA HIS A 97 7.33 9.42 -16.49
C HIS A 97 6.87 10.62 -15.63
N SER A 98 5.56 10.79 -15.43
CA SER A 98 4.98 11.89 -14.64
C SER A 98 4.54 11.47 -13.25
N ILE A 99 4.61 10.17 -12.91
CA ILE A 99 4.20 9.62 -11.63
C ILE A 99 5.35 8.91 -10.92
N ASN A 100 5.20 8.67 -9.62
CA ASN A 100 6.24 8.08 -8.78
C ASN A 100 5.98 6.61 -8.42
N GLY A 101 4.89 6.03 -8.90
CA GLY A 101 4.53 4.65 -8.65
C GLY A 101 3.11 4.37 -9.10
N VAL A 102 2.69 3.10 -9.05
CA VAL A 102 1.38 2.67 -9.51
C VAL A 102 0.73 1.69 -8.53
N LEU A 103 -0.61 1.83 -8.38
CA LEU A 103 -1.45 0.90 -7.66
C LEU A 103 -2.39 0.19 -8.65
N PHE A 104 -2.36 -1.14 -8.64
CA PHE A 104 -3.33 -2.01 -9.31
C PHE A 104 -4.42 -2.40 -8.31
N PRO A 105 -5.64 -1.85 -8.43
CA PRO A 105 -6.70 -2.09 -7.46
C PRO A 105 -7.37 -3.45 -7.62
N GLY A 106 -8.19 -3.80 -6.65
CA GLY A 106 -9.10 -4.94 -6.72
C GLY A 106 -10.22 -4.74 -7.71
N GLY A 107 -10.79 -5.84 -8.18
CA GLY A 107 -11.87 -5.87 -9.15
C GLY A 107 -12.26 -7.29 -9.56
N GLY A 108 -12.89 -7.42 -10.72
CA GLY A 108 -13.37 -8.71 -11.22
C GLY A 108 -13.39 -8.75 -12.74
N VAL A 109 -12.21 -8.64 -13.37
CA VAL A 109 -12.03 -8.73 -14.83
C VAL A 109 -11.06 -9.85 -15.18
N ASP A 110 -11.04 -10.28 -16.42
CA ASP A 110 -10.14 -11.34 -16.89
C ASP A 110 -8.68 -10.87 -16.89
N LEU A 111 -7.79 -11.65 -16.27
CA LEU A 111 -6.36 -11.34 -16.11
C LEU A 111 -5.56 -11.37 -17.42
N ARG A 112 -6.11 -11.88 -18.52
CA ARG A 112 -5.40 -12.04 -19.79
C ARG A 112 -5.90 -11.10 -20.88
N THR A 113 -7.21 -10.87 -20.93
CA THR A 113 -7.87 -10.27 -22.09
C THR A 113 -8.51 -8.93 -21.82
N SER A 114 -8.72 -8.57 -20.54
CA SER A 114 -9.33 -7.29 -20.15
C SER A 114 -8.44 -6.11 -20.57
N LYS A 115 -9.05 -4.94 -20.68
CA LYS A 115 -8.29 -3.70 -20.87
C LYS A 115 -7.43 -3.37 -19.66
N TYR A 116 -7.92 -3.70 -18.45
CA TYR A 116 -7.14 -3.63 -17.22
C TYR A 116 -5.83 -4.42 -17.34
N ALA A 117 -5.91 -5.70 -17.72
CA ALA A 117 -4.73 -6.56 -17.87
C ALA A 117 -3.74 -6.02 -18.91
N LYS A 118 -4.24 -5.49 -20.03
CA LYS A 118 -3.38 -4.89 -21.06
C LYS A 118 -2.59 -3.70 -20.53
N VAL A 119 -3.27 -2.78 -19.83
CA VAL A 119 -2.62 -1.59 -19.26
C VAL A 119 -1.73 -1.95 -18.07
N ALA A 120 -2.16 -2.88 -17.21
CA ALA A 120 -1.33 -3.41 -16.13
C ALA A 120 0.00 -3.96 -16.65
N LYS A 121 -0.03 -4.73 -17.75
CA LYS A 121 1.19 -5.27 -18.39
C LYS A 121 2.13 -4.15 -18.86
N ILE A 122 1.61 -3.07 -19.44
CA ILE A 122 2.44 -1.92 -19.88
C ILE A 122 3.17 -1.32 -18.68
N PHE A 123 2.45 -0.98 -17.61
CA PHE A 123 3.06 -0.38 -16.41
C PHE A 123 3.98 -1.35 -15.66
N TYR A 124 3.66 -2.63 -15.62
CA TYR A 124 4.51 -3.67 -15.05
C TYR A 124 5.86 -3.74 -15.75
N GLN A 125 5.87 -3.82 -17.10
CA GLN A 125 7.11 -3.89 -17.90
C GLN A 125 7.95 -2.63 -17.74
N LYS A 126 7.33 -1.44 -17.84
CA LYS A 126 8.02 -0.16 -17.63
C LYS A 126 8.60 -0.02 -16.24
N ALA A 127 7.87 -0.49 -15.22
CA ALA A 127 8.37 -0.47 -13.84
C ALA A 127 9.57 -1.40 -13.64
N LEU A 128 9.57 -2.59 -14.25
CA LEU A 128 10.74 -3.47 -14.23
C LEU A 128 11.95 -2.78 -14.86
N GLU A 129 11.79 -2.24 -16.08
CA GLU A 129 12.88 -1.55 -16.79
C GLU A 129 13.42 -0.35 -16.02
N ALA A 130 12.55 0.46 -15.40
CA ALA A 130 12.95 1.61 -14.61
C ALA A 130 13.77 1.17 -13.38
N ASN A 131 13.23 0.21 -12.63
CA ASN A 131 13.90 -0.30 -11.43
C ASN A 131 15.23 -1.01 -11.74
N ASP A 132 15.34 -1.74 -12.84
CA ASP A 132 16.60 -2.36 -13.28
C ASP A 132 17.67 -1.30 -13.64
N LYS A 133 17.26 -0.12 -14.09
CA LYS A 133 18.13 1.03 -14.33
C LYS A 133 18.43 1.84 -13.05
N GLY A 134 17.88 1.46 -11.91
CA GLY A 134 18.04 2.15 -10.62
C GLY A 134 17.08 3.31 -10.38
N ASP A 135 16.08 3.49 -11.24
CA ASP A 135 15.00 4.45 -11.05
C ASP A 135 13.89 3.79 -10.20
N TYR A 136 13.72 4.29 -8.97
CA TYR A 136 12.81 3.68 -7.99
C TYR A 136 11.35 3.93 -8.36
N PHE A 137 10.67 2.91 -8.89
CA PHE A 137 9.26 2.97 -9.27
C PHE A 137 8.46 1.84 -8.61
N PRO A 138 7.76 2.11 -7.48
CA PRO A 138 6.99 1.11 -6.76
C PRO A 138 5.71 0.70 -7.50
N VAL A 139 5.39 -0.59 -7.42
CA VAL A 139 4.14 -1.16 -7.89
C VAL A 139 3.45 -1.88 -6.73
N TRP A 140 2.19 -1.54 -6.50
CA TRP A 140 1.36 -2.17 -5.48
C TRP A 140 0.14 -2.84 -6.11
N GLY A 141 -0.10 -4.10 -5.79
CA GLY A 141 -1.29 -4.85 -6.21
C GLY A 141 -2.15 -5.29 -5.03
N THR A 142 -3.45 -5.04 -5.10
CA THR A 142 -4.42 -5.48 -4.09
C THR A 142 -5.52 -6.31 -4.74
N CYS A 143 -5.88 -7.46 -4.16
CA CYS A 143 -6.94 -8.36 -4.64
C CYS A 143 -6.69 -8.73 -6.13
N LEU A 144 -7.53 -8.32 -7.07
CA LEU A 144 -7.29 -8.51 -8.50
C LEU A 144 -5.88 -8.03 -8.93
N GLY A 145 -5.39 -6.91 -8.39
CA GLY A 145 -4.03 -6.42 -8.68
C GLY A 145 -2.93 -7.37 -8.17
N HIS A 146 -3.17 -8.08 -7.06
CA HIS A 146 -2.31 -9.17 -6.61
C HIS A 146 -2.31 -10.34 -7.61
N GLU A 147 -3.48 -10.76 -8.02
CA GLU A 147 -3.66 -11.85 -8.99
C GLU A 147 -3.01 -11.50 -10.32
N GLU A 148 -3.18 -10.26 -10.79
CA GLU A 148 -2.59 -9.75 -12.03
C GLU A 148 -1.05 -9.74 -11.97
N LEU A 149 -0.45 -9.22 -10.90
CA LEU A 149 1.01 -9.23 -10.73
C LEU A 149 1.56 -10.66 -10.65
N THR A 150 0.83 -11.57 -10.02
CA THR A 150 1.18 -13.01 -10.00
C THR A 150 1.17 -13.60 -11.40
N TYR A 151 0.13 -13.31 -12.19
CA TYR A 151 0.01 -13.75 -13.58
C TYR A 151 1.09 -13.15 -14.48
N LEU A 152 1.32 -11.84 -14.40
CA LEU A 152 2.35 -11.15 -15.20
C LEU A 152 3.76 -11.69 -14.93
N THR A 153 4.04 -12.09 -13.68
CA THR A 153 5.34 -12.66 -13.30
C THR A 153 5.49 -14.13 -13.73
N SER A 154 4.46 -14.95 -13.45
CA SER A 154 4.52 -16.40 -13.75
C SER A 154 4.31 -16.71 -15.22
N GLY A 155 3.48 -15.95 -15.91
CA GLY A 155 2.93 -16.23 -17.23
C GLY A 155 1.78 -17.25 -17.23
N GLU A 156 1.32 -17.67 -16.04
CA GLU A 156 0.33 -18.74 -15.86
C GLU A 156 -0.77 -18.32 -14.87
N ILE A 157 -1.99 -18.82 -15.08
CA ILE A 157 -3.07 -18.67 -14.08
C ILE A 157 -2.88 -19.77 -13.03
N LEU A 158 -2.35 -19.37 -11.87
CA LEU A 158 -2.03 -20.28 -10.76
C LEU A 158 -3.02 -20.18 -9.60
N LEU A 159 -4.11 -19.43 -9.81
CA LEU A 159 -5.13 -19.20 -8.79
C LEU A 159 -5.92 -20.46 -8.48
N VAL A 160 -6.30 -20.59 -7.22
CA VAL A 160 -7.18 -21.64 -6.71
C VAL A 160 -8.36 -21.00 -5.97
N ASN A 161 -9.49 -21.70 -5.94
CA ASN A 161 -10.64 -21.22 -5.16
C ASN A 161 -10.36 -21.42 -3.66
N THR A 162 -10.48 -20.35 -2.87
CA THR A 162 -10.21 -20.34 -1.43
C THR A 162 -11.46 -20.09 -0.58
N ASN A 163 -12.60 -19.77 -1.24
CA ASN A 163 -13.88 -19.51 -0.57
C ASN A 163 -13.76 -18.54 0.64
N THR A 164 -13.04 -17.44 0.45
CA THR A 164 -12.72 -16.49 1.52
C THR A 164 -13.58 -15.23 1.51
N ASP A 165 -14.55 -15.13 0.61
CA ASP A 165 -15.37 -13.93 0.44
C ASP A 165 -16.17 -13.59 1.70
N GLY A 166 -15.97 -12.38 2.21
CA GLY A 166 -16.62 -11.88 3.41
C GLY A 166 -15.96 -12.27 4.74
N PHE A 167 -14.89 -13.07 4.73
CA PHE A 167 -14.18 -13.45 5.94
C PHE A 167 -13.04 -12.51 6.29
N SER A 168 -12.77 -12.38 7.58
CA SER A 168 -11.59 -11.67 8.09
C SER A 168 -10.71 -12.63 8.86
N PHE A 169 -9.39 -12.53 8.68
CA PHE A 169 -8.41 -13.41 9.30
C PHE A 169 -7.30 -12.61 10.00
N PRO A 170 -6.68 -13.15 11.04
CA PRO A 170 -5.36 -12.72 11.47
C PRO A 170 -4.32 -13.17 10.44
N LEU A 171 -3.16 -12.50 10.37
CA LEU A 171 -2.08 -12.86 9.44
C LEU A 171 -1.12 -13.87 10.07
N ASN A 172 -0.80 -14.93 9.34
CA ASN A 172 0.28 -15.84 9.69
C ASN A 172 1.60 -15.30 9.12
N PHE A 173 2.43 -14.70 9.96
CA PHE A 173 3.71 -14.13 9.57
C PHE A 173 4.76 -15.20 9.29
N THR A 174 5.42 -15.12 8.15
CA THR A 174 6.60 -15.96 7.84
C THR A 174 7.86 -15.39 8.49
N SER A 175 8.94 -16.17 8.51
CA SER A 175 10.25 -15.70 8.97
C SER A 175 10.80 -14.52 8.14
N ALA A 176 10.38 -14.39 6.88
CA ALA A 176 10.80 -13.32 6.00
C ALA A 176 10.13 -11.97 6.33
N ALA A 177 8.99 -11.98 7.01
CA ALA A 177 8.21 -10.78 7.29
C ALA A 177 8.94 -9.76 8.16
N LYS A 178 9.63 -10.22 9.21
CA LYS A 178 10.31 -9.34 10.19
C LYS A 178 11.31 -8.37 9.55
N ASN A 179 12.03 -8.82 8.51
CA ASN A 179 13.04 -8.03 7.81
C ASN A 179 12.56 -7.50 6.46
N SER A 180 11.25 -7.59 6.20
CA SER A 180 10.65 -7.11 4.97
C SER A 180 10.62 -5.59 4.90
N ARG A 181 10.58 -5.03 3.70
CA ARG A 181 10.34 -3.59 3.54
C ARG A 181 8.99 -3.17 4.09
N LEU A 182 8.00 -4.03 3.94
CA LEU A 182 6.63 -3.77 4.39
C LEU A 182 6.55 -3.66 5.91
N PHE A 183 7.08 -4.64 6.65
CA PHE A 183 6.78 -4.78 8.08
C PHE A 183 7.90 -4.32 9.02
N LYS A 184 9.15 -4.16 8.56
CA LYS A 184 10.31 -3.86 9.44
C LYS A 184 10.17 -2.61 10.31
N ASN A 185 9.33 -1.65 9.90
CA ASN A 185 9.12 -0.39 10.60
C ASN A 185 7.72 -0.29 11.25
N PHE A 186 6.95 -1.38 11.24
CA PHE A 186 5.66 -1.39 11.93
C PHE A 186 5.88 -1.48 13.44
N PRO A 187 5.09 -0.76 14.25
CA PRO A 187 5.07 -0.92 15.69
C PRO A 187 4.72 -2.35 16.10
N ASP A 188 5.34 -2.85 17.17
CA ASP A 188 5.16 -4.23 17.62
C ASP A 188 3.72 -4.55 18.02
N ASP A 189 3.00 -3.59 18.60
CA ASP A 189 1.59 -3.71 18.95
C ASP A 189 0.68 -3.87 17.72
N ILE A 190 1.00 -3.18 16.63
CA ILE A 190 0.30 -3.32 15.34
C ILE A 190 0.58 -4.69 14.71
N LEU A 191 1.84 -5.14 14.73
CA LEU A 191 2.18 -6.49 14.24
C LEU A 191 1.50 -7.58 15.07
N HIS A 192 1.44 -7.41 16.39
CA HIS A 192 0.75 -8.31 17.28
C HIS A 192 -0.77 -8.35 16.98
N ALA A 193 -1.40 -7.19 16.79
CA ALA A 193 -2.80 -7.11 16.43
C ALA A 193 -3.09 -7.81 15.08
N PHE A 194 -2.25 -7.60 14.06
CA PHE A 194 -2.38 -8.33 12.79
C PHE A 194 -2.22 -9.84 12.94
N ALA A 195 -1.38 -10.31 13.86
CA ALA A 195 -1.15 -11.73 14.09
C ALA A 195 -2.27 -12.42 14.89
N THR A 196 -3.02 -11.66 15.70
CA THR A 196 -3.95 -12.24 16.68
C THR A 196 -5.41 -11.89 16.44
N GLU A 197 -5.66 -10.77 15.75
CA GLU A 197 -7.02 -10.27 15.52
C GLU A 197 -7.42 -10.41 14.03
N PRO A 198 -8.71 -10.69 13.73
CA PRO A 198 -9.21 -10.85 12.37
C PRO A 198 -9.38 -9.48 11.69
N LEU A 199 -8.25 -8.77 11.46
CA LEU A 199 -8.24 -7.42 10.92
C LEU A 199 -8.16 -7.37 9.39
N THR A 200 -7.72 -8.45 8.74
CA THR A 200 -7.55 -8.50 7.29
C THR A 200 -8.77 -9.10 6.61
N SER A 201 -9.58 -8.23 6.00
CA SER A 201 -10.82 -8.64 5.34
C SER A 201 -10.55 -9.15 3.93
N ASN A 202 -11.11 -10.29 3.57
CA ASN A 202 -11.03 -10.89 2.25
C ASN A 202 -12.38 -10.76 1.55
N PHE A 203 -12.37 -10.21 0.34
CA PHE A 203 -13.54 -10.09 -0.54
C PHE A 203 -13.21 -10.71 -1.89
N HIS A 204 -12.61 -11.90 -1.86
CA HIS A 204 -12.20 -12.65 -3.05
C HIS A 204 -12.44 -14.15 -2.83
N MET A 205 -12.67 -14.84 -3.92
CA MET A 205 -12.85 -16.29 -3.96
C MET A 205 -11.61 -17.01 -4.51
N TRP A 206 -10.66 -16.27 -5.03
CA TRP A 206 -9.48 -16.81 -5.71
C TRP A 206 -8.22 -16.27 -5.04
N SER A 207 -7.22 -17.13 -4.90
CA SER A 207 -5.93 -16.77 -4.33
C SER A 207 -4.85 -17.66 -4.89
N ILE A 208 -3.59 -17.28 -4.71
CA ILE A 208 -2.49 -18.19 -4.99
C ILE A 208 -2.21 -19.05 -3.77
N SER A 209 -2.26 -20.38 -3.92
CA SER A 209 -1.89 -21.30 -2.84
C SER A 209 -0.38 -21.35 -2.65
N MET A 210 0.06 -21.61 -1.40
CA MET A 210 1.47 -21.87 -1.11
C MET A 210 2.03 -23.00 -1.96
N GLN A 211 1.22 -24.03 -2.28
CA GLN A 211 1.62 -25.12 -3.13
C GLN A 211 1.94 -24.67 -4.57
N ASN A 212 1.04 -23.88 -5.20
CA ASN A 212 1.24 -23.40 -6.56
C ASN A 212 2.41 -22.40 -6.64
N PHE A 213 2.51 -21.53 -5.63
CA PHE A 213 3.66 -20.62 -5.50
C PHE A 213 4.99 -21.40 -5.43
N THR A 214 5.06 -22.40 -4.55
CA THR A 214 6.27 -23.20 -4.34
C THR A 214 6.66 -24.00 -5.58
N LYS A 215 5.72 -24.44 -6.39
CA LYS A 215 5.99 -25.15 -7.65
C LYS A 215 6.46 -24.23 -8.78
N ASN A 216 6.05 -22.97 -8.79
CA ASN A 216 6.41 -22.03 -9.86
C ASN A 216 7.75 -21.35 -9.57
N GLU A 217 8.76 -21.65 -10.35
CA GLU A 217 10.13 -21.14 -10.18
C GLU A 217 10.23 -19.63 -10.34
N LYS A 218 9.51 -19.06 -11.31
CA LYS A 218 9.52 -17.61 -11.55
C LYS A 218 9.00 -16.83 -10.34
N LEU A 219 7.91 -17.30 -9.72
CA LEU A 219 7.36 -16.66 -8.53
C LEU A 219 8.31 -16.76 -7.34
N ARG A 220 8.88 -17.93 -7.08
CA ARG A 220 9.84 -18.11 -5.97
C ARG A 220 11.10 -17.26 -6.12
N ASN A 221 11.56 -17.11 -7.35
CA ASN A 221 12.74 -16.30 -7.63
C ASN A 221 12.44 -14.81 -7.54
N PHE A 222 11.21 -14.40 -7.84
CA PHE A 222 10.84 -13.00 -7.87
C PHE A 222 10.29 -12.49 -6.54
N TYR A 223 9.47 -13.27 -5.82
CA TYR A 223 8.79 -12.85 -4.61
C TYR A 223 9.22 -13.61 -3.36
N LYS A 224 9.18 -12.90 -2.23
CA LYS A 224 9.17 -13.45 -0.86
C LYS A 224 7.76 -13.41 -0.31
N VAL A 225 7.27 -14.52 0.19
CA VAL A 225 6.01 -14.58 0.95
C VAL A 225 6.24 -14.01 2.35
N LEU A 226 5.43 -13.04 2.73
CA LEU A 226 5.51 -12.37 4.04
C LEU A 226 4.46 -12.89 5.01
N THR A 227 3.23 -13.07 4.52
CA THR A 227 2.14 -13.61 5.34
C THR A 227 1.28 -14.58 4.52
N THR A 228 0.68 -15.53 5.24
CA THR A 228 -0.28 -16.49 4.71
C THR A 228 -1.57 -16.49 5.52
N ASN A 229 -2.60 -17.09 4.96
CA ASN A 229 -3.82 -17.49 5.68
C ASN A 229 -4.22 -18.91 5.24
N THR A 230 -5.13 -19.52 6.01
CA THR A 230 -5.67 -20.85 5.72
C THR A 230 -7.20 -20.79 5.70
N ALA A 231 -7.81 -21.27 4.63
CA ALA A 231 -9.23 -21.48 4.50
C ALA A 231 -9.48 -22.88 3.93
N ASP A 232 -10.46 -23.61 4.46
CA ASP A 232 -10.82 -24.96 4.01
C ASP A 232 -9.62 -25.91 3.87
N LYS A 233 -8.65 -25.83 4.79
CA LYS A 233 -7.38 -26.59 4.81
C LYS A 233 -6.40 -26.22 3.68
N LEU A 234 -6.67 -25.17 2.93
CA LEU A 234 -5.80 -24.65 1.88
C LEU A 234 -5.06 -23.42 2.39
N GLU A 235 -3.74 -23.49 2.44
CA GLU A 235 -2.90 -22.33 2.75
C GLU A 235 -2.69 -21.49 1.49
N PHE A 236 -2.95 -20.18 1.60
CA PHE A 236 -2.80 -19.22 0.53
C PHE A 236 -1.99 -17.98 0.96
N ILE A 237 -1.43 -17.30 -0.02
CA ILE A 237 -0.58 -16.13 0.20
C ILE A 237 -1.45 -14.90 0.40
N SER A 238 -1.24 -14.20 1.52
CA SER A 238 -1.92 -12.94 1.83
C SER A 238 -1.06 -11.73 1.48
N THR A 239 0.25 -11.81 1.68
CA THR A 239 1.17 -10.72 1.37
C THR A 239 2.50 -11.26 0.89
N MET A 240 3.06 -10.64 -0.14
CA MET A 240 4.41 -10.93 -0.63
C MET A 240 5.09 -9.65 -1.13
N GLU A 241 6.41 -9.65 -1.16
CA GLU A 241 7.23 -8.57 -1.73
C GLU A 241 8.31 -9.13 -2.65
N VAL A 242 8.88 -8.31 -3.52
CA VAL A 242 9.98 -8.71 -4.39
C VAL A 242 11.24 -9.03 -3.60
N CYS A 243 11.91 -10.12 -3.99
CA CYS A 243 13.16 -10.56 -3.40
C CYS A 243 14.32 -9.60 -3.73
N LEU A 244 14.96 -9.03 -2.71
CA LEU A 244 16.06 -8.08 -2.85
C LEU A 244 17.33 -8.65 -3.50
N LEU A 245 17.47 -9.96 -3.56
CA LEU A 245 18.72 -10.60 -4.02
C LEU A 245 18.90 -10.59 -5.55
N GLN A 246 17.80 -10.44 -6.29
CA GLN A 246 17.83 -10.48 -7.77
C GLN A 246 17.47 -9.15 -8.42
N HIS A 247 16.69 -8.30 -7.71
CA HIS A 247 16.24 -7.01 -8.18
C HIS A 247 16.42 -5.98 -7.07
N THR A 248 17.64 -5.50 -6.87
CA THR A 248 18.07 -4.72 -5.70
C THR A 248 17.26 -3.44 -5.48
N ASN A 249 16.59 -2.93 -6.51
CA ASN A 249 15.84 -1.67 -6.45
C ASN A 249 14.35 -1.81 -6.76
N THR A 250 13.83 -3.00 -7.06
CA THR A 250 12.44 -3.17 -7.51
C THR A 250 11.46 -3.29 -6.33
N PRO A 251 10.69 -2.29 -5.99
CA PRO A 251 9.75 -2.32 -4.87
C PRO A 251 8.34 -2.74 -5.32
N PHE A 252 8.16 -4.01 -5.66
CA PHE A 252 6.83 -4.57 -5.89
C PHE A 252 6.28 -5.15 -4.60
N MET A 253 5.09 -4.75 -4.24
CA MET A 253 4.35 -5.31 -3.12
C MET A 253 2.97 -5.75 -3.55
N VAL A 254 2.51 -6.80 -2.91
CA VAL A 254 1.28 -7.45 -3.30
C VAL A 254 0.54 -7.92 -2.06
N SER A 255 -0.72 -7.54 -1.93
CA SER A 255 -1.59 -7.95 -0.82
C SER A 255 -2.94 -8.44 -1.32
N SER A 256 -3.35 -9.62 -0.91
CA SER A 256 -4.65 -10.19 -1.27
C SER A 256 -5.82 -9.59 -0.50
N GLY A 257 -5.64 -9.08 0.70
CA GLY A 257 -6.73 -8.85 1.62
C GLY A 257 -6.73 -7.59 2.47
N ILE A 258 -6.03 -6.51 2.14
CA ILE A 258 -6.12 -5.28 2.93
C ILE A 258 -7.08 -4.29 2.26
N GLN A 259 -8.37 -4.59 2.26
CA GLN A 259 -9.42 -3.59 2.12
C GLN A 259 -10.34 -3.68 3.33
N ARG A 260 -10.12 -2.79 4.28
CA ARG A 260 -11.17 -2.50 5.25
C ARG A 260 -12.30 -1.83 4.48
N LYS A 261 -13.46 -2.48 4.33
CA LYS A 261 -14.71 -1.77 4.14
C LYS A 261 -14.85 -0.83 5.34
N MET A 262 -14.55 0.46 5.16
CA MET A 262 -14.92 1.44 6.18
C MET A 262 -16.43 1.43 6.27
N PRO A 263 -17.03 1.14 7.44
CA PRO A 263 -18.45 1.36 7.63
C PRO A 263 -18.71 2.85 7.43
N MET A 264 -19.73 3.20 6.66
CA MET A 264 -20.24 4.56 6.47
C MET A 264 -20.92 5.10 7.74
N SER A 265 -20.52 4.67 8.92
CA SER A 265 -21.01 5.18 10.21
C SER A 265 -19.83 5.74 10.99
N GLY A 266 -19.88 7.06 11.18
CA GLY A 266 -18.87 7.84 11.89
C GLY A 266 -18.61 7.35 13.30
N ARG A 267 -17.54 6.59 13.50
CA ARG A 267 -16.84 6.44 14.77
C ARG A 267 -15.35 6.23 14.51
N THR A 268 -14.58 7.18 15.05
CA THR A 268 -13.18 7.19 15.46
C THR A 268 -12.13 6.56 14.53
N HIS A 269 -11.39 7.47 13.94
CA HIS A 269 -10.14 7.27 13.22
C HIS A 269 -9.08 6.59 14.10
N GLN A 270 -8.72 5.37 13.80
CA GLN A 270 -7.36 4.91 14.02
C GLN A 270 -6.61 5.12 12.70
N ALA A 271 -5.68 6.05 12.70
CA ALA A 271 -4.80 6.31 11.59
C ALA A 271 -3.90 5.08 11.38
N PHE A 272 -4.08 4.39 10.26
CA PHE A 272 -3.10 3.41 9.81
C PHE A 272 -1.90 4.21 9.28
N HIS A 273 -0.75 4.05 9.89
CA HIS A 273 0.52 4.48 9.32
C HIS A 273 0.74 3.74 8.00
N ILE A 274 0.65 4.46 6.90
CA ILE A 274 1.19 3.97 5.63
C ILE A 274 2.70 4.12 5.74
N PRO A 275 3.48 3.08 5.43
CA PRO A 275 4.93 3.16 5.52
C PRO A 275 5.46 4.30 4.64
N HIS A 276 6.45 5.05 5.15
CA HIS A 276 7.07 6.21 4.50
C HIS A 276 7.76 5.94 3.15
N TRP A 277 7.55 4.78 2.56
CA TRP A 277 8.16 4.38 1.29
C TRP A 277 7.16 4.25 0.11
N LEU A 278 5.88 4.60 0.32
CA LEU A 278 4.93 4.85 -0.78
C LEU A 278 5.02 6.28 -1.28
#